data_f5d7c427643b6b802313c492e6e8bce9
#
_entry.id   f5d7c427643b6b802313c492e6e8bce9
#
_cell.length_a   1.000
_cell.length_b   1.000
_cell.length_c   1.000
_cell.angle_alpha   90.00
_cell.angle_beta   90.00
_cell.angle_gamma   90.00
#
_symmetry.space_group_name_H-M   'P 1'
#
loop_
_entity.id
_entity.type
_entity.pdbx_description
1 polymer ?
#
loop_
_entity_poly.entity_id
_entity_poly.type
_entity_poly.pdbx_seq_one_letter_code
_entity_poly.pdbx_strand_id
1 'polypeptide(L)'
;MLSYSAMRVSGLILAIVSIGFACSATSESTVVRERRQRAAAAFRDGILLLHASSELDLTADGFRQDPFFYYFTGLGNTVGAVLAIDGSSGESWLFLPSNPPFLRIGLQPEVQPGPEAAKRLGMEHVVDWSELEGFLVSRASQAAPLYYGDEPSHVAELPTNLLSPKSPHAPIWLQIILQRWPAFEAKEVGERIEGLMAVQSADETAALRSAAKATVIALMAGLHAIRPGVSQRSVEAVVESTCWSAGAHGSAFWPWAMAGDNAVFPRPFTALARYDHLDQKMRSGDLVRLDVGCEQDHYIGDLGRTVPVSGHYDDHQRETWNIFVAAYHAGVLALRDGATVDQIFDAWRAELLRHRASAKTVLARHAIDSWSDRKNAPYWQVHTTNLMAGRPVGPLRLGTTVNFEPIVSVDGQGFFLEDMYLITRDGADLLTPGVPYSAEDIEAAMR
;
A
#
# COMPACT_ATOMS: atom_id res chain seq x y z
N MET A 1 13.92 32.79 -63.62
CA MET A 1 12.56 33.35 -63.36
C MET A 1 11.64 32.19 -63.01
N LEU A 2 11.40 31.89 -61.72
CA LEU A 2 10.48 30.91 -61.27
C LEU A 2 9.61 31.61 -60.20
N SER A 3 8.31 31.69 -60.45
CA SER A 3 7.30 32.36 -59.63
C SER A 3 6.91 31.51 -58.45
N TYR A 4 7.01 32.06 -57.26
CA TYR A 4 6.42 31.48 -56.03
C TYR A 4 4.96 31.84 -55.94
N SER A 5 4.08 30.85 -55.99
CA SER A 5 2.66 30.96 -55.72
C SER A 5 2.42 30.84 -54.20
N ALA A 6 1.86 31.86 -53.58
CA ALA A 6 1.55 31.93 -52.19
C ALA A 6 0.26 31.15 -51.89
N MET A 7 0.36 30.08 -51.13
CA MET A 7 -0.79 29.36 -50.57
C MET A 7 -1.21 30.02 -49.24
N ARG A 8 -2.41 30.60 -49.22
CA ARG A 8 -3.05 31.10 -47.98
C ARG A 8 -3.57 29.90 -47.18
N VAL A 9 -3.01 29.71 -46.01
CA VAL A 9 -3.55 28.79 -45.00
C VAL A 9 -4.55 29.57 -44.11
N SER A 10 -5.80 29.26 -44.23
CA SER A 10 -6.85 29.81 -43.35
C SER A 10 -6.74 29.18 -41.99
N GLY A 11 -6.43 29.99 -40.97
CA GLY A 11 -6.36 29.55 -39.58
C GLY A 11 -7.75 29.24 -39.01
N LEU A 12 -7.97 27.99 -38.66
CA LEU A 12 -9.10 27.57 -37.87
C LEU A 12 -8.69 27.73 -36.38
N ILE A 13 -9.24 28.72 -35.70
CA ILE A 13 -9.06 28.89 -34.24
C ILE A 13 -9.94 27.86 -33.56
N LEU A 14 -9.32 26.82 -32.99
CA LEU A 14 -9.99 25.87 -32.12
C LEU A 14 -10.09 26.52 -30.72
N ALA A 15 -11.26 27.01 -30.37
CA ALA A 15 -11.57 27.40 -29.01
C ALA A 15 -11.69 26.11 -28.14
N ILE A 16 -10.62 25.77 -27.41
CA ILE A 16 -10.68 24.75 -26.37
C ILE A 16 -11.36 25.38 -25.16
N VAL A 17 -12.60 25.01 -24.94
CA VAL A 17 -13.36 25.39 -23.75
C VAL A 17 -12.78 24.65 -22.56
N SER A 18 -12.06 25.39 -21.72
CA SER A 18 -11.59 24.92 -20.41
C SER A 18 -12.76 24.89 -19.41
N ILE A 19 -13.61 23.87 -19.50
CA ILE A 19 -14.66 23.59 -18.51
C ILE A 19 -14.38 22.22 -17.95
N GLY A 20 -13.69 22.13 -16.81
CA GLY A 20 -13.45 20.83 -16.19
C GLY A 20 -12.72 20.82 -14.85
N PHE A 21 -11.99 21.88 -14.49
CA PHE A 21 -11.13 21.83 -13.31
C PHE A 21 -11.70 22.47 -12.02
N ALA A 22 -12.82 23.17 -12.06
CA ALA A 22 -13.37 23.82 -10.87
C ALA A 22 -14.26 22.90 -10.01
N CYS A 23 -14.76 21.79 -10.56
CA CYS A 23 -15.67 20.90 -9.83
C CYS A 23 -14.91 19.88 -8.95
N SER A 24 -13.69 19.51 -9.32
CA SER A 24 -12.86 18.53 -8.59
C SER A 24 -12.29 19.13 -7.28
N ALA A 25 -11.78 20.35 -7.30
CA ALA A 25 -11.13 20.96 -6.14
C ALA A 25 -12.08 21.26 -4.95
N THR A 26 -13.36 21.49 -5.20
CA THR A 26 -14.35 21.71 -4.13
C THR A 26 -14.86 20.43 -3.51
N SER A 27 -14.87 19.32 -4.24
CA SER A 27 -15.24 17.99 -3.71
C SER A 27 -14.14 17.43 -2.82
N GLU A 28 -12.88 17.55 -3.24
CA GLU A 28 -11.72 17.04 -2.51
C GLU A 28 -11.56 17.73 -1.14
N SER A 29 -11.64 19.05 -1.08
CA SER A 29 -11.56 19.78 0.20
C SER A 29 -12.67 19.40 1.19
N THR A 30 -13.86 19.03 0.70
CA THR A 30 -14.98 18.60 1.53
C THR A 30 -14.72 17.21 2.14
N VAL A 31 -14.24 16.24 1.34
CA VAL A 31 -13.93 14.88 1.79
C VAL A 31 -12.83 14.91 2.85
N VAL A 32 -11.74 15.64 2.60
CA VAL A 32 -10.62 15.75 3.54
C VAL A 32 -11.03 16.45 4.83
N ARG A 33 -11.90 17.45 4.77
CA ARG A 33 -12.50 18.10 5.94
C ARG A 33 -13.32 17.12 6.78
N GLU A 34 -14.17 16.31 6.15
CA GLU A 34 -14.96 15.28 6.85
C GLU A 34 -14.06 14.24 7.53
N ARG A 35 -12.93 13.87 6.90
CA ARG A 35 -11.93 12.98 7.53
C ARG A 35 -11.39 13.59 8.82
N ARG A 36 -11.00 14.87 8.82
CA ARG A 36 -10.53 15.58 10.04
C ARG A 36 -11.61 15.68 11.10
N GLN A 37 -12.88 15.93 10.72
CA GLN A 37 -14.00 15.95 11.66
C GLN A 37 -14.21 14.58 12.32
N ARG A 38 -14.09 13.48 11.57
CA ARG A 38 -14.13 12.11 12.14
C ARG A 38 -12.97 11.88 13.10
N ALA A 39 -11.76 12.35 12.76
CA ALA A 39 -10.60 12.25 13.63
C ALA A 39 -10.80 13.06 14.91
N ALA A 40 -11.26 14.31 14.84
CA ALA A 40 -11.58 15.12 16.02
C ALA A 40 -12.60 14.42 16.93
N ALA A 41 -13.66 13.81 16.36
CA ALA A 41 -14.64 13.05 17.13
C ALA A 41 -14.05 11.77 17.76
N ALA A 42 -13.07 11.13 17.11
CA ALA A 42 -12.38 9.94 17.64
C ALA A 42 -11.40 10.28 18.76
N PHE A 43 -10.76 11.45 18.72
CA PHE A 43 -9.71 11.89 19.66
C PHE A 43 -10.14 13.11 20.49
N ARG A 44 -11.42 13.16 20.89
CA ARG A 44 -12.08 14.34 21.50
C ARG A 44 -11.48 14.87 22.81
N ASP A 45 -10.65 14.10 23.49
CA ASP A 45 -9.99 14.42 24.76
C ASP A 45 -8.54 14.89 24.61
N GLY A 46 -8.02 14.95 23.37
CA GLY A 46 -6.63 15.28 23.10
C GLY A 46 -6.38 15.89 21.74
N ILE A 47 -5.15 15.82 21.31
CA ILE A 47 -4.67 16.36 20.03
C ILE A 47 -4.08 15.23 19.22
N LEU A 48 -4.57 15.02 18.00
CA LEU A 48 -3.90 14.19 17.02
C LEU A 48 -2.86 15.05 16.29
N LEU A 49 -1.58 14.71 16.44
CA LEU A 49 -0.46 15.38 15.78
C LEU A 49 0.15 14.46 14.74
N LEU A 50 0.23 14.92 13.51
CA LEU A 50 0.80 14.19 12.37
C LEU A 50 1.86 15.04 11.69
N HIS A 51 2.93 14.40 11.26
CA HIS A 51 4.06 15.06 10.66
C HIS A 51 4.19 14.64 9.20
N ALA A 52 4.27 15.60 8.28
CA ALA A 52 4.59 15.35 6.89
C ALA A 52 6.01 14.78 6.76
N SER A 53 6.24 13.93 5.78
CA SER A 53 7.60 13.46 5.48
C SER A 53 8.56 14.65 5.33
N SER A 54 9.75 14.50 5.90
CA SER A 54 10.80 15.53 5.87
C SER A 54 12.07 15.08 5.15
N GLU A 55 12.07 13.85 4.66
CA GLU A 55 13.22 13.21 4.03
C GLU A 55 13.02 13.08 2.51
N LEU A 56 14.12 13.23 1.77
CA LEU A 56 14.22 12.93 0.35
C LEU A 56 15.17 11.75 0.20
N ASP A 57 14.66 10.63 -0.25
CA ASP A 57 15.51 9.51 -0.61
C ASP A 57 16.13 9.77 -1.99
N LEU A 58 17.41 10.10 -2.00
CA LEU A 58 18.17 10.36 -3.23
C LEU A 58 18.62 9.07 -3.93
N THR A 59 18.39 7.92 -3.33
CA THR A 59 18.79 6.61 -3.86
C THR A 59 17.64 5.75 -4.35
N ALA A 60 16.41 6.16 -4.06
CA ALA A 60 15.18 5.48 -4.44
C ALA A 60 14.21 6.43 -5.18
N ASP A 61 12.92 6.34 -4.89
CA ASP A 61 11.84 7.00 -5.64
C ASP A 61 11.64 8.49 -5.32
N GLY A 62 12.57 9.10 -4.61
CA GLY A 62 12.49 10.50 -4.24
C GLY A 62 11.63 10.75 -2.99
N PHE A 63 10.69 11.70 -3.08
CA PHE A 63 9.85 12.06 -1.96
C PHE A 63 8.57 11.23 -1.91
N ARG A 64 8.31 10.61 -0.75
CA ARG A 64 7.03 9.97 -0.42
C ARG A 64 6.43 10.65 0.80
N GLN A 65 5.18 11.02 0.69
CA GLN A 65 4.46 11.63 1.79
C GLN A 65 4.04 10.60 2.83
N ASP A 66 4.03 11.03 4.10
CA ASP A 66 3.41 10.26 5.18
C ASP A 66 1.93 9.99 4.86
N PRO A 67 1.47 8.71 4.88
CA PRO A 67 0.13 8.34 4.47
C PRO A 67 -0.96 8.91 5.39
N PHE A 68 -0.71 9.03 6.70
CA PHE A 68 -1.66 9.62 7.63
C PHE A 68 -1.78 11.14 7.41
N PHE A 69 -0.64 11.83 7.23
CA PHE A 69 -0.65 13.25 6.89
C PHE A 69 -1.37 13.50 5.57
N TYR A 70 -1.08 12.73 4.53
CA TYR A 70 -1.77 12.85 3.24
C TYR A 70 -3.27 12.62 3.36
N TYR A 71 -3.70 11.59 4.06
CA TYR A 71 -5.11 11.25 4.23
C TYR A 71 -5.94 12.40 4.81
N PHE A 72 -5.37 13.15 5.78
CA PHE A 72 -6.08 14.25 6.45
C PHE A 72 -5.84 15.62 5.83
N THR A 73 -4.91 15.75 4.88
CA THR A 73 -4.57 17.04 4.25
C THR A 73 -4.79 17.09 2.75
N GLY A 74 -4.65 15.96 2.04
CA GLY A 74 -4.57 15.91 0.59
C GLY A 74 -3.28 16.51 0.00
N LEU A 75 -2.27 16.81 0.84
CA LEU A 75 -1.03 17.48 0.42
C LEU A 75 0.08 16.46 0.17
N GLY A 76 0.24 16.07 -1.09
CA GLY A 76 1.21 15.04 -1.50
C GLY A 76 2.66 15.50 -1.54
N ASN A 77 2.91 16.79 -1.75
CA ASN A 77 4.26 17.33 -1.99
C ASN A 77 4.74 18.34 -0.94
N THR A 78 4.05 18.39 0.21
CA THR A 78 4.41 19.33 1.29
C THR A 78 5.38 18.67 2.26
N VAL A 79 6.61 19.19 2.30
CA VAL A 79 7.70 18.63 3.11
C VAL A 79 7.70 19.25 4.50
N GLY A 80 7.80 18.42 5.54
CA GLY A 80 8.07 18.84 6.91
C GLY A 80 6.96 19.67 7.57
N ALA A 81 5.74 19.65 7.07
CA ALA A 81 4.59 20.29 7.70
C ALA A 81 4.11 19.49 8.91
N VAL A 82 3.36 20.14 9.79
CA VAL A 82 2.73 19.50 10.96
C VAL A 82 1.22 19.78 10.93
N LEU A 83 0.42 18.73 10.98
CA LEU A 83 -1.02 18.81 11.16
C LEU A 83 -1.37 18.52 12.62
N ALA A 84 -2.14 19.41 13.25
CA ALA A 84 -2.76 19.15 14.53
C ALA A 84 -4.29 19.18 14.38
N ILE A 85 -4.95 18.12 14.85
CA ILE A 85 -6.41 18.07 14.96
C ILE A 85 -6.75 18.07 16.44
N ASP A 86 -7.37 19.16 16.90
CA ASP A 86 -7.78 19.32 18.28
C ASP A 86 -9.16 18.71 18.49
N GLY A 87 -9.21 17.59 19.19
CA GLY A 87 -10.46 16.86 19.45
C GLY A 87 -11.42 17.62 20.35
N SER A 88 -10.91 18.51 21.20
CA SER A 88 -11.75 19.27 22.14
C SER A 88 -12.51 20.42 21.49
N SER A 89 -11.89 21.12 20.54
CA SER A 89 -12.50 22.22 19.79
C SER A 89 -13.07 21.78 18.43
N GLY A 90 -12.58 20.66 17.88
CA GLY A 90 -12.86 20.22 16.52
C GLY A 90 -12.08 20.96 15.45
N GLU A 91 -11.17 21.87 15.83
CA GLU A 91 -10.37 22.68 14.92
C GLU A 91 -9.15 21.91 14.39
N SER A 92 -8.75 22.23 13.17
CA SER A 92 -7.54 21.72 12.54
C SER A 92 -6.56 22.85 12.24
N TRP A 93 -5.30 22.57 12.58
CA TRP A 93 -4.17 23.49 12.44
C TRP A 93 -3.13 22.85 11.54
N LEU A 94 -2.75 23.54 10.47
CA LEU A 94 -1.63 23.15 9.62
C LEU A 94 -0.49 24.16 9.77
N PHE A 95 0.63 23.68 10.28
CA PHE A 95 1.84 24.46 10.46
C PHE A 95 2.77 24.22 9.27
N LEU A 96 3.01 25.24 8.46
CA LEU A 96 3.79 25.15 7.24
C LEU A 96 5.14 25.86 7.36
N PRO A 97 6.21 25.29 6.81
CA PRO A 97 7.46 26.01 6.67
C PRO A 97 7.30 27.13 5.62
N SER A 98 7.31 28.37 6.04
CA SER A 98 7.17 29.53 5.13
C SER A 98 8.34 29.71 4.18
N ASN A 99 9.51 29.15 4.53
CA ASN A 99 10.71 29.27 3.71
C ASN A 99 11.67 28.10 3.94
N PRO A 100 11.30 26.86 3.58
CA PRO A 100 12.19 25.72 3.73
C PRO A 100 13.48 25.92 2.92
N PRO A 101 14.62 25.39 3.37
CA PRO A 101 15.94 25.64 2.76
C PRO A 101 16.01 25.34 1.27
N PHE A 102 15.27 24.33 0.78
CA PHE A 102 15.27 23.97 -0.64
C PHE A 102 14.46 24.94 -1.51
N LEU A 103 13.58 25.76 -0.95
CA LEU A 103 12.91 26.84 -1.72
C LEU A 103 13.88 27.91 -2.19
N ARG A 104 15.05 28.05 -1.57
CA ARG A 104 16.11 28.96 -2.05
C ARG A 104 16.60 28.63 -3.45
N ILE A 105 16.35 27.41 -3.94
CA ILE A 105 16.67 27.01 -5.31
C ILE A 105 15.50 27.16 -6.29
N GLY A 106 14.45 27.91 -5.90
CA GLY A 106 13.35 28.27 -6.80
C GLY A 106 12.16 27.31 -6.81
N LEU A 107 12.12 26.30 -5.94
CA LEU A 107 10.93 25.46 -5.77
C LEU A 107 9.82 26.23 -5.04
N GLN A 108 8.64 26.23 -5.59
CA GLN A 108 7.48 26.83 -4.93
C GLN A 108 6.78 25.77 -4.08
N PRO A 109 6.42 26.10 -2.81
CA PRO A 109 5.63 25.19 -2.00
C PRO A 109 4.21 25.05 -2.58
N GLU A 110 3.64 23.88 -2.41
CA GLU A 110 2.26 23.58 -2.84
C GLU A 110 1.24 24.52 -2.16
N VAL A 111 1.51 24.87 -0.91
CA VAL A 111 0.66 25.73 -0.08
C VAL A 111 1.49 26.74 0.69
N GLN A 112 1.06 27.99 0.75
CA GLN A 112 1.64 29.04 1.61
C GLN A 112 0.74 29.25 2.83
N PRO A 113 1.30 29.57 4.03
CA PRO A 113 0.50 29.95 5.19
C PRO A 113 -0.43 31.14 4.90
N GLY A 114 -1.63 31.13 5.45
CA GLY A 114 -2.56 32.24 5.38
C GLY A 114 -4.02 31.84 5.18
N PRO A 115 -4.94 32.84 5.23
CA PRO A 115 -6.38 32.60 5.20
C PRO A 115 -6.89 32.02 3.87
N GLU A 116 -6.23 32.33 2.75
CA GLU A 116 -6.62 31.75 1.45
C GLU A 116 -6.32 30.23 1.40
N ALA A 117 -5.21 29.80 1.98
CA ALA A 117 -4.89 28.39 2.10
C ALA A 117 -5.87 27.68 3.07
N ALA A 118 -6.18 28.29 4.19
CA ALA A 118 -7.16 27.79 5.14
C ALA A 118 -8.52 27.56 4.46
N LYS A 119 -9.00 28.53 3.70
CA LYS A 119 -10.23 28.42 2.91
C LYS A 119 -10.15 27.32 1.85
N ARG A 120 -9.04 27.25 1.10
CA ARG A 120 -8.84 26.24 0.05
C ARG A 120 -8.83 24.82 0.61
N LEU A 121 -8.17 24.61 1.76
CA LEU A 121 -8.03 23.30 2.40
C LEU A 121 -9.21 22.96 3.33
N GLY A 122 -10.16 23.88 3.52
CA GLY A 122 -11.26 23.70 4.47
C GLY A 122 -10.76 23.48 5.89
N MET A 123 -9.71 24.21 6.30
CA MET A 123 -9.12 24.19 7.64
C MET A 123 -9.42 25.50 8.38
N GLU A 124 -9.40 25.43 9.70
CA GLU A 124 -9.59 26.62 10.53
C GLU A 124 -8.31 27.48 10.53
N HIS A 125 -7.12 26.83 10.56
CA HIS A 125 -5.85 27.51 10.66
C HIS A 125 -4.81 26.89 9.71
N VAL A 126 -4.19 27.72 8.87
CA VAL A 126 -3.00 27.38 8.09
C VAL A 126 -1.98 28.47 8.33
N VAL A 127 -0.99 28.16 9.16
CA VAL A 127 -0.09 29.15 9.78
C VAL A 127 1.37 28.78 9.56
N ASP A 128 2.26 29.73 9.89
CA ASP A 128 3.71 29.50 9.85
C ASP A 128 4.18 28.61 11.00
N TRP A 129 5.25 27.88 10.80
CA TRP A 129 5.90 27.06 11.85
C TRP A 129 6.21 27.80 13.15
N SER A 130 6.48 29.09 13.09
CA SER A 130 6.76 29.89 14.28
C SER A 130 5.62 29.88 15.31
N GLU A 131 4.41 29.53 14.88
CA GLU A 131 3.25 29.44 15.77
C GLU A 131 3.08 28.07 16.45
N LEU A 132 3.80 27.04 15.98
CA LEU A 132 3.71 25.66 16.50
C LEU A 132 4.11 25.61 18.00
N GLU A 133 5.16 26.32 18.38
CA GLU A 133 5.62 26.34 19.78
C GLU A 133 4.55 26.89 20.73
N GLY A 134 3.95 28.03 20.36
CA GLY A 134 2.87 28.64 21.15
C GLY A 134 1.64 27.72 21.28
N PHE A 135 1.29 27.04 20.19
CA PHE A 135 0.24 26.04 20.19
C PHE A 135 0.53 24.88 21.15
N LEU A 136 1.71 24.27 21.05
CA LEU A 136 2.12 23.16 21.92
C LEU A 136 2.19 23.55 23.40
N VAL A 137 2.74 24.73 23.73
CA VAL A 137 2.77 25.27 25.10
C VAL A 137 1.36 25.40 25.67
N SER A 138 0.42 25.97 24.87
CA SER A 138 -0.97 26.11 25.28
C SER A 138 -1.61 24.74 25.61
N ARG A 139 -1.36 23.72 24.80
CA ARG A 139 -1.94 22.39 24.99
C ARG A 139 -1.25 21.60 26.11
N ALA A 140 0.07 21.72 26.26
CA ALA A 140 0.80 21.11 27.37
C ALA A 140 0.32 21.65 28.72
N SER A 141 -0.03 22.93 28.81
CA SER A 141 -0.57 23.53 30.03
C SER A 141 -1.97 22.99 30.43
N GLN A 142 -2.70 22.43 29.46
CA GLN A 142 -4.01 21.80 29.67
C GLN A 142 -3.91 20.30 30.00
N ALA A 143 -2.67 19.74 29.99
CA ALA A 143 -2.40 18.31 30.14
C ALA A 143 -3.21 17.42 29.16
N ALA A 144 -3.47 17.92 27.96
CA ALA A 144 -4.19 17.18 26.94
C ALA A 144 -3.31 16.00 26.43
N PRO A 145 -3.87 14.79 26.24
CA PRO A 145 -3.14 13.69 25.59
C PRO A 145 -2.68 14.08 24.20
N LEU A 146 -1.46 13.66 23.84
CA LEU A 146 -0.91 13.82 22.50
C LEU A 146 -1.01 12.48 21.76
N TYR A 147 -1.92 12.40 20.82
CA TYR A 147 -2.07 11.24 19.95
C TYR A 147 -1.17 11.39 18.72
N TYR A 148 -0.52 10.32 18.32
CA TYR A 148 0.29 10.30 17.10
C TYR A 148 0.10 8.99 16.35
N GLY A 149 0.20 9.05 15.02
CA GLY A 149 0.33 7.88 14.17
C GLY A 149 1.81 7.70 13.86
N ASP A 150 2.28 6.48 14.05
CA ASP A 150 3.56 6.06 13.51
C ASP A 150 3.29 5.19 12.29
N GLU A 151 3.80 5.59 11.14
CA GLU A 151 3.74 4.75 9.95
C GLU A 151 4.48 3.44 10.26
N PRO A 152 3.89 2.27 9.97
CA PRO A 152 4.60 1.02 10.13
C PRO A 152 5.92 1.09 9.38
N SER A 153 7.02 1.08 10.11
CA SER A 153 8.35 1.21 9.53
C SER A 153 8.54 0.18 8.41
N HIS A 154 8.89 0.63 7.21
CA HIS A 154 9.34 -0.26 6.13
C HIS A 154 10.64 -0.98 6.47
N VAL A 155 11.27 -0.63 7.60
CA VAL A 155 12.48 -1.23 8.11
C VAL A 155 12.10 -2.21 9.23
N ALA A 156 12.16 -3.50 8.95
CA ALA A 156 12.01 -4.52 9.96
C ALA A 156 13.30 -4.59 10.82
N GLU A 157 13.26 -3.98 11.99
CA GLU A 157 14.33 -4.14 12.99
C GLU A 157 14.17 -5.47 13.72
N LEU A 158 15.05 -6.42 13.43
CA LEU A 158 15.11 -7.69 14.16
C LEU A 158 15.98 -7.51 15.41
N PRO A 159 15.45 -7.71 16.63
CA PRO A 159 16.24 -7.67 17.86
C PRO A 159 17.35 -8.71 17.82
N THR A 160 18.60 -8.27 17.78
CA THR A 160 19.75 -9.16 17.64
C THR A 160 20.68 -9.14 18.85
N ASN A 161 20.64 -8.10 19.67
CA ASN A 161 21.50 -7.93 20.84
C ASN A 161 20.95 -6.88 21.82
N LEU A 162 21.73 -6.58 22.87
CA LEU A 162 21.32 -5.60 23.90
C LEU A 162 21.16 -4.15 23.41
N LEU A 163 21.72 -3.82 22.25
CA LEU A 163 21.63 -2.50 21.64
C LEU A 163 20.48 -2.40 20.63
N SER A 164 19.82 -3.53 20.32
CA SER A 164 18.65 -3.52 19.46
C SER A 164 17.45 -2.92 20.18
N PRO A 165 16.64 -2.11 19.50
CA PRO A 165 15.43 -1.54 20.09
C PRO A 165 14.47 -2.63 20.56
N LYS A 166 13.81 -2.39 21.71
CA LYS A 166 12.83 -3.34 22.29
C LYS A 166 11.39 -3.03 21.92
N SER A 167 11.16 -1.88 21.31
CA SER A 167 9.84 -1.38 20.93
C SER A 167 9.95 -0.50 19.71
N PRO A 168 8.88 -0.30 18.93
CA PRO A 168 8.82 0.76 17.95
C PRO A 168 9.24 2.07 18.64
N HIS A 169 10.23 2.76 18.09
CA HIS A 169 10.64 4.04 18.63
C HIS A 169 9.60 5.07 18.27
N ALA A 170 9.24 5.90 19.24
CA ALA A 170 8.53 7.13 18.92
C ALA A 170 9.35 7.92 17.90
N PRO A 171 8.73 8.51 16.87
CA PRO A 171 9.41 9.30 15.85
C PRO A 171 10.31 10.36 16.50
N ILE A 172 11.43 10.69 15.88
CA ILE A 172 12.41 11.66 16.42
C ILE A 172 11.73 13.00 16.77
N TRP A 173 10.84 13.47 15.91
CA TRP A 173 10.10 14.71 16.15
C TRP A 173 9.26 14.65 17.43
N LEU A 174 8.65 13.50 17.72
CA LEU A 174 7.87 13.30 18.96
C LEU A 174 8.79 13.26 20.19
N GLN A 175 9.94 12.59 20.10
CA GLN A 175 10.93 12.58 21.17
C GLN A 175 11.38 14.01 21.53
N ILE A 176 11.59 14.87 20.53
CA ILE A 176 11.93 16.29 20.73
C ILE A 176 10.80 17.03 21.47
N ILE A 177 9.53 16.79 21.06
CA ILE A 177 8.37 17.37 21.74
C ILE A 177 8.31 16.95 23.20
N LEU A 178 8.41 15.65 23.48
CA LEU A 178 8.32 15.13 24.85
C LEU A 178 9.48 15.57 25.75
N GLN A 179 10.68 15.72 25.19
CA GLN A 179 11.81 16.29 25.91
C GLN A 179 11.57 17.76 26.28
N ARG A 180 10.98 18.54 25.38
CA ARG A 180 10.74 19.98 25.59
C ARG A 180 9.49 20.26 26.43
N TRP A 181 8.46 19.43 26.30
CA TRP A 181 7.19 19.55 27.03
C TRP A 181 6.80 18.21 27.68
N PRO A 182 7.46 17.85 28.80
CA PRO A 182 7.25 16.54 29.44
C PRO A 182 5.87 16.38 30.11
N ALA A 183 5.03 17.41 30.05
CA ALA A 183 3.64 17.33 30.51
C ALA A 183 2.71 16.58 29.55
N PHE A 184 3.14 16.36 28.30
CA PHE A 184 2.34 15.56 27.36
C PHE A 184 2.40 14.07 27.69
N GLU A 185 1.24 13.43 27.73
CA GLU A 185 1.11 11.97 27.67
C GLU A 185 0.95 11.57 26.21
N ALA A 186 1.98 11.04 25.58
CA ALA A 186 1.92 10.61 24.18
C ALA A 186 1.34 9.20 24.07
N LYS A 187 0.40 9.01 23.11
CA LYS A 187 -0.26 7.74 22.83
C LYS A 187 -0.19 7.45 21.34
N GLU A 188 0.39 6.29 21.01
CA GLU A 188 0.36 5.77 19.64
C GLU A 188 -1.06 5.31 19.30
N VAL A 189 -1.56 5.69 18.10
CA VAL A 189 -2.94 5.44 17.67
C VAL A 189 -3.06 5.06 16.20
N GLY A 190 -2.00 4.57 15.57
CA GLY A 190 -1.97 4.18 14.15
C GLY A 190 -3.11 3.26 13.77
N GLU A 191 -3.36 2.19 14.52
CA GLU A 191 -4.50 1.27 14.26
C GLU A 191 -5.86 1.98 14.28
N ARG A 192 -6.04 3.01 15.13
CA ARG A 192 -7.29 3.78 15.15
C ARG A 192 -7.41 4.67 13.92
N ILE A 193 -6.29 5.24 13.45
CA ILE A 193 -6.24 6.02 12.21
C ILE A 193 -6.54 5.11 11.02
N GLU A 194 -5.90 3.95 10.92
CA GLU A 194 -6.20 2.93 9.90
C GLU A 194 -7.69 2.55 9.90
N GLY A 195 -8.30 2.43 11.08
CA GLY A 195 -9.73 2.20 11.22
C GLY A 195 -10.60 3.34 10.63
N LEU A 196 -10.13 4.61 10.67
CA LEU A 196 -10.77 5.74 10.01
C LEU A 196 -10.55 5.75 8.49
N MET A 197 -9.44 5.19 8.02
CA MET A 197 -9.06 5.07 6.61
C MET A 197 -9.66 3.86 5.92
N ALA A 198 -10.20 2.90 6.66
CA ALA A 198 -10.56 1.58 6.14
C ALA A 198 -11.66 1.62 5.07
N VAL A 199 -12.61 2.55 5.14
CA VAL A 199 -13.71 2.68 4.16
C VAL A 199 -13.37 3.77 3.16
N GLN A 200 -13.23 3.41 1.89
CA GLN A 200 -12.86 4.30 0.81
C GLN A 200 -14.04 5.13 0.31
N SER A 201 -13.77 6.38 -0.03
CA SER A 201 -14.65 7.21 -0.85
C SER A 201 -14.65 6.76 -2.32
N ALA A 202 -15.52 7.33 -3.14
CA ALA A 202 -15.54 7.05 -4.57
C ALA A 202 -14.22 7.46 -5.27
N ASP A 203 -13.62 8.58 -4.88
CA ASP A 203 -12.37 9.07 -5.44
C ASP A 203 -11.19 8.18 -5.01
N GLU A 204 -11.14 7.75 -3.74
CA GLU A 204 -10.15 6.78 -3.27
C GLU A 204 -10.27 5.44 -4.00
N THR A 205 -11.49 4.96 -4.21
CA THR A 205 -11.74 3.74 -4.99
C THR A 205 -11.26 3.89 -6.44
N ALA A 206 -11.42 5.06 -7.05
CA ALA A 206 -10.93 5.32 -8.40
C ALA A 206 -9.40 5.34 -8.46
N ALA A 207 -8.72 5.95 -7.47
CA ALA A 207 -7.27 5.96 -7.35
C ALA A 207 -6.72 4.52 -7.14
N LEU A 208 -7.34 3.75 -6.25
CA LEU A 208 -6.99 2.33 -6.05
C LEU A 208 -7.14 1.49 -7.32
N ARG A 209 -8.19 1.71 -8.12
CA ARG A 209 -8.34 1.05 -9.43
C ARG A 209 -7.22 1.44 -10.40
N SER A 210 -6.73 2.67 -10.34
CA SER A 210 -5.60 3.12 -11.16
C SER A 210 -4.30 2.44 -10.73
N ALA A 211 -4.00 2.41 -9.43
CA ALA A 211 -2.85 1.71 -8.87
C ALA A 211 -2.89 0.20 -9.18
N ALA A 212 -4.05 -0.45 -8.99
CA ALA A 212 -4.26 -1.86 -9.32
C ALA A 212 -4.00 -2.14 -10.80
N LYS A 213 -4.44 -1.26 -11.71
CA LYS A 213 -4.19 -1.40 -13.15
C LYS A 213 -2.69 -1.34 -13.48
N ALA A 214 -1.94 -0.39 -12.91
CA ALA A 214 -0.50 -0.30 -13.10
C ALA A 214 0.20 -1.56 -12.56
N THR A 215 -0.23 -2.05 -11.40
CA THR A 215 0.28 -3.26 -10.77
C THR A 215 0.03 -4.52 -11.64
N VAL A 216 -1.15 -4.65 -12.23
CA VAL A 216 -1.44 -5.76 -13.18
C VAL A 216 -0.47 -5.73 -14.37
N ILE A 217 -0.21 -4.55 -14.94
CA ILE A 217 0.73 -4.41 -16.06
C ILE A 217 2.16 -4.82 -15.62
N ALA A 218 2.57 -4.39 -14.43
CA ALA A 218 3.89 -4.71 -13.89
C ALA A 218 4.04 -6.21 -13.56
N LEU A 219 3.02 -6.83 -12.95
CA LEU A 219 3.02 -8.28 -12.71
C LEU A 219 3.17 -9.06 -14.02
N MET A 220 2.36 -8.74 -15.03
CA MET A 220 2.40 -9.42 -16.33
C MET A 220 3.76 -9.30 -17.00
N ALA A 221 4.41 -8.12 -16.93
CA ALA A 221 5.76 -7.94 -17.42
C ALA A 221 6.78 -8.80 -16.64
N GLY A 222 6.63 -8.87 -15.31
CA GLY A 222 7.41 -9.75 -14.45
C GLY A 222 7.27 -11.22 -14.83
N LEU A 223 6.06 -11.71 -15.08
CA LEU A 223 5.80 -13.09 -15.53
C LEU A 223 6.54 -13.42 -16.82
N HIS A 224 6.52 -12.53 -17.80
CA HIS A 224 7.24 -12.70 -19.07
C HIS A 224 8.77 -12.67 -18.91
N ALA A 225 9.30 -12.05 -17.86
CA ALA A 225 10.74 -11.99 -17.59
C ALA A 225 11.28 -13.26 -16.91
N ILE A 226 10.40 -14.05 -16.27
CA ILE A 226 10.79 -15.25 -15.54
C ILE A 226 11.17 -16.38 -16.50
N ARG A 227 12.42 -16.87 -16.40
CA ARG A 227 12.92 -18.03 -17.14
C ARG A 227 14.20 -18.58 -16.49
N PRO A 228 14.57 -19.84 -16.76
CA PRO A 228 15.81 -20.42 -16.24
C PRO A 228 17.04 -19.57 -16.60
N GLY A 229 17.92 -19.36 -15.63
CA GLY A 229 19.18 -18.61 -15.80
C GLY A 229 19.06 -17.10 -15.59
N VAL A 230 17.85 -16.53 -15.48
CA VAL A 230 17.63 -15.12 -15.09
C VAL A 230 17.73 -15.00 -13.57
N SER A 231 18.29 -13.91 -13.06
CA SER A 231 18.30 -13.63 -11.62
C SER A 231 16.99 -13.06 -11.13
N GLN A 232 16.68 -13.27 -9.85
CA GLN A 232 15.51 -12.67 -9.19
C GLN A 232 15.51 -11.15 -9.35
N ARG A 233 16.66 -10.51 -9.11
CA ARG A 233 16.83 -9.07 -9.27
C ARG A 233 16.55 -8.54 -10.67
N SER A 234 16.82 -9.35 -11.70
CA SER A 234 16.50 -8.96 -13.07
C SER A 234 14.99 -8.87 -13.32
N VAL A 235 14.20 -9.73 -12.67
CA VAL A 235 12.74 -9.68 -12.73
C VAL A 235 12.21 -8.49 -11.92
N GLU A 236 12.75 -8.26 -10.72
CA GLU A 236 12.42 -7.10 -9.89
C GLU A 236 12.65 -5.78 -10.65
N ALA A 237 13.78 -5.65 -11.35
CA ALA A 237 14.07 -4.47 -12.17
C ALA A 237 13.07 -4.28 -13.32
N VAL A 238 12.56 -5.37 -13.93
CA VAL A 238 11.51 -5.29 -14.94
C VAL A 238 10.20 -4.79 -14.32
N VAL A 239 9.81 -5.30 -13.16
CA VAL A 239 8.61 -4.86 -12.45
C VAL A 239 8.71 -3.37 -12.14
N GLU A 240 9.81 -2.92 -11.51
CA GLU A 240 10.06 -1.54 -11.13
C GLU A 240 9.95 -0.60 -12.33
N SER A 241 10.72 -0.87 -13.40
CA SER A 241 10.67 -0.06 -14.61
C SER A 241 9.31 -0.05 -15.29
N THR A 242 8.52 -1.12 -15.10
CA THR A 242 7.17 -1.21 -15.66
C THR A 242 6.17 -0.38 -14.86
N CYS A 243 6.28 -0.31 -13.52
CA CYS A 243 5.46 0.61 -12.72
C CYS A 243 5.63 2.05 -13.24
N TRP A 244 6.87 2.52 -13.43
CA TRP A 244 7.12 3.87 -13.99
C TRP A 244 6.56 4.04 -15.40
N SER A 245 6.76 3.03 -16.27
CA SER A 245 6.27 3.09 -17.65
C SER A 245 4.73 3.06 -17.73
N ALA A 246 4.06 2.48 -16.75
CA ALA A 246 2.61 2.49 -16.61
C ALA A 246 2.05 3.81 -16.04
N GLY A 247 2.93 4.77 -15.68
CA GLY A 247 2.57 6.08 -15.14
C GLY A 247 2.47 6.14 -13.62
N ALA A 248 2.87 5.07 -12.93
CA ALA A 248 2.98 5.07 -11.48
C ALA A 248 4.25 5.79 -10.99
N HIS A 249 4.30 6.14 -9.71
CA HIS A 249 5.46 6.78 -9.07
C HIS A 249 6.59 5.79 -8.74
N GLY A 250 6.42 4.51 -9.01
CA GLY A 250 7.35 3.44 -8.74
C GLY A 250 6.65 2.24 -8.10
N SER A 251 7.43 1.32 -7.55
CA SER A 251 6.90 0.23 -6.74
C SER A 251 6.41 0.74 -5.38
N ALA A 252 5.26 0.25 -4.94
CA ALA A 252 4.70 0.57 -3.62
C ALA A 252 5.53 -0.03 -2.49
N PHE A 253 6.15 -1.15 -2.76
CA PHE A 253 7.07 -1.89 -1.88
C PHE A 253 8.08 -2.65 -2.74
N TRP A 254 9.06 -3.28 -2.10
CA TRP A 254 10.05 -4.10 -2.82
C TRP A 254 9.35 -5.18 -3.65
N PRO A 255 9.58 -5.24 -4.98
CA PRO A 255 9.02 -6.30 -5.82
C PRO A 255 9.68 -7.65 -5.46
N TRP A 256 8.90 -8.58 -4.93
CA TRP A 256 9.43 -9.86 -4.44
C TRP A 256 9.42 -10.91 -5.53
N ALA A 257 10.52 -11.06 -6.26
CA ALA A 257 10.72 -12.16 -7.22
C ALA A 257 11.54 -13.28 -6.59
N MET A 258 10.94 -14.05 -5.68
CA MET A 258 11.62 -15.05 -4.86
C MET A 258 11.44 -16.45 -5.43
N ALA A 259 12.55 -17.12 -5.82
CA ALA A 259 12.56 -18.41 -6.48
C ALA A 259 13.12 -19.54 -5.60
N GLY A 260 12.65 -20.75 -5.81
CA GLY A 260 13.11 -21.95 -5.13
C GLY A 260 13.01 -21.83 -3.62
N ASP A 261 14.10 -22.00 -2.91
CA ASP A 261 14.13 -21.88 -1.44
C ASP A 261 13.69 -20.51 -0.93
N ASN A 262 13.93 -19.43 -1.70
CA ASN A 262 13.51 -18.09 -1.33
C ASN A 262 11.98 -17.89 -1.44
N ALA A 263 11.27 -18.70 -2.20
CA ALA A 263 9.81 -18.67 -2.26
C ALA A 263 9.14 -19.17 -0.97
N VAL A 264 9.88 -19.85 -0.11
CA VAL A 264 9.38 -20.39 1.18
C VAL A 264 9.46 -19.32 2.25
N PHE A 265 8.32 -18.75 2.62
CA PHE A 265 8.25 -17.74 3.66
C PHE A 265 8.55 -18.34 5.06
N PRO A 266 9.33 -17.70 5.95
CA PRO A 266 9.88 -16.33 5.89
C PRO A 266 11.31 -16.21 5.32
N ARG A 267 11.80 -17.16 4.54
CA ARG A 267 13.16 -17.12 3.95
C ARG A 267 13.47 -15.85 3.14
N PRO A 268 12.50 -15.16 2.48
CA PRO A 268 12.77 -13.91 1.79
C PRO A 268 13.47 -12.86 2.65
N PHE A 269 13.18 -12.78 3.95
CA PHE A 269 13.87 -11.84 4.84
C PHE A 269 15.36 -12.14 4.99
N THR A 270 15.75 -13.44 4.96
CA THR A 270 17.15 -13.83 4.94
C THR A 270 17.81 -13.45 3.61
N ALA A 271 17.08 -13.57 2.49
CA ALA A 271 17.57 -13.19 1.17
C ALA A 271 17.84 -11.67 1.10
N LEU A 272 16.98 -10.84 1.68
CA LEU A 272 17.19 -9.38 1.75
C LEU A 272 18.48 -8.99 2.50
N ALA A 273 18.91 -9.79 3.48
CA ALA A 273 20.16 -9.57 4.21
C ALA A 273 21.41 -10.10 3.46
N ARG A 274 21.24 -10.80 2.33
CA ARG A 274 22.30 -11.50 1.63
C ARG A 274 22.17 -11.32 0.12
N TYR A 275 23.01 -10.45 -0.45
CA TYR A 275 22.98 -10.15 -1.89
C TYR A 275 23.19 -11.38 -2.79
N ASP A 276 24.00 -12.35 -2.36
CA ASP A 276 24.19 -13.61 -3.07
C ASP A 276 22.91 -14.45 -3.20
N HIS A 277 21.97 -14.30 -2.27
CA HIS A 277 20.66 -14.95 -2.35
C HIS A 277 19.68 -14.18 -3.25
N LEU A 278 19.74 -12.84 -3.27
CA LEU A 278 18.92 -12.01 -4.17
C LEU A 278 19.34 -12.15 -5.63
N ASP A 279 20.65 -12.29 -5.89
CA ASP A 279 21.18 -12.46 -7.24
C ASP A 279 21.14 -13.92 -7.73
N GLN A 280 20.56 -14.83 -6.97
CA GLN A 280 20.47 -16.22 -7.34
C GLN A 280 19.73 -16.39 -8.67
N LYS A 281 20.35 -17.17 -9.58
CA LYS A 281 19.72 -17.52 -10.85
C LYS A 281 18.63 -18.56 -10.64
N MET A 282 17.48 -18.31 -11.21
CA MET A 282 16.34 -19.21 -11.18
C MET A 282 16.65 -20.50 -11.95
N ARG A 283 16.16 -21.62 -11.46
CA ARG A 283 16.42 -22.94 -12.03
C ARG A 283 15.12 -23.55 -12.55
N SER A 284 15.23 -24.34 -13.62
CA SER A 284 14.11 -25.15 -14.08
C SER A 284 13.64 -26.09 -12.96
N GLY A 285 12.34 -26.18 -12.73
CA GLY A 285 11.74 -26.95 -11.64
C GLY A 285 11.43 -26.13 -10.38
N ASP A 286 12.06 -24.96 -10.20
CA ASP A 286 11.71 -24.04 -9.12
C ASP A 286 10.36 -23.34 -9.39
N LEU A 287 9.66 -23.01 -8.32
CA LEU A 287 8.57 -22.05 -8.33
C LEU A 287 9.11 -20.65 -7.95
N VAL A 288 8.50 -19.61 -8.52
CA VAL A 288 8.74 -18.20 -8.16
C VAL A 288 7.49 -17.65 -7.52
N ARG A 289 7.62 -17.12 -6.32
CA ARG A 289 6.67 -16.17 -5.76
C ARG A 289 7.00 -14.80 -6.34
N LEU A 290 6.08 -14.25 -7.12
CA LEU A 290 6.15 -12.89 -7.62
C LEU A 290 5.04 -12.08 -6.96
N ASP A 291 5.44 -11.06 -6.19
CA ASP A 291 4.58 -10.22 -5.36
C ASP A 291 4.95 -8.77 -5.65
N VAL A 292 4.01 -8.00 -6.16
CA VAL A 292 4.26 -6.69 -6.76
C VAL A 292 3.18 -5.69 -6.40
N GLY A 293 3.59 -4.46 -6.20
CA GLY A 293 2.71 -3.31 -6.03
C GLY A 293 3.27 -2.09 -6.75
N CYS A 294 2.43 -1.32 -7.42
CA CYS A 294 2.77 0.00 -7.94
C CYS A 294 2.03 1.07 -7.12
N GLU A 295 2.69 2.22 -6.90
CA GLU A 295 2.07 3.39 -6.27
C GLU A 295 1.61 4.38 -7.33
N GLN A 296 0.32 4.73 -7.28
CA GLN A 296 -0.28 5.73 -8.15
C GLN A 296 -1.06 6.73 -7.32
N ASP A 297 -0.69 8.03 -7.40
CA ASP A 297 -1.34 9.11 -6.65
C ASP A 297 -1.43 8.81 -5.13
N HIS A 298 -0.35 8.30 -4.55
CA HIS A 298 -0.21 7.85 -3.16
C HIS A 298 -0.99 6.58 -2.78
N TYR A 299 -1.84 6.04 -3.65
CA TYR A 299 -2.54 4.78 -3.42
C TYR A 299 -1.72 3.62 -3.96
N ILE A 300 -1.73 2.51 -3.22
CA ILE A 300 -0.93 1.34 -3.58
C ILE A 300 -1.80 0.25 -4.23
N GLY A 301 -1.25 -0.35 -5.29
CA GLY A 301 -1.71 -1.64 -5.78
C GLY A 301 -0.91 -2.75 -5.13
N ASP A 302 -1.52 -3.94 -5.02
CA ASP A 302 -0.90 -5.08 -4.39
C ASP A 302 -1.45 -6.38 -4.99
N LEU A 303 -0.56 -7.25 -5.49
CA LEU A 303 -0.96 -8.36 -6.35
C LEU A 303 0.17 -9.40 -6.46
N GLY A 304 -0.17 -10.67 -6.42
CA GLY A 304 0.87 -11.68 -6.57
C GLY A 304 0.44 -13.04 -7.07
N ARG A 305 1.43 -13.78 -7.58
CA ARG A 305 1.27 -15.15 -8.11
C ARG A 305 2.49 -16.00 -7.83
N THR A 306 2.27 -17.30 -7.65
CA THR A 306 3.35 -18.29 -7.74
C THR A 306 3.32 -18.92 -9.12
N VAL A 307 4.45 -18.89 -9.82
CA VAL A 307 4.59 -19.38 -11.19
C VAL A 307 5.83 -20.28 -11.35
N PRO A 308 5.85 -21.20 -12.31
CA PRO A 308 7.00 -22.08 -12.53
C PRO A 308 8.10 -21.37 -13.33
N VAL A 309 9.35 -21.44 -12.90
CA VAL A 309 10.51 -20.85 -13.60
C VAL A 309 10.63 -21.33 -15.04
N SER A 310 10.29 -22.61 -15.30
CA SER A 310 10.37 -23.22 -16.63
C SER A 310 9.25 -22.79 -17.58
N GLY A 311 8.24 -22.02 -17.10
CA GLY A 311 7.00 -21.76 -17.82
C GLY A 311 6.00 -22.93 -17.79
N HIS A 312 6.33 -24.03 -17.09
CA HIS A 312 5.47 -25.20 -16.95
C HIS A 312 5.56 -25.79 -15.55
N TYR A 313 4.40 -25.98 -14.90
CA TYR A 313 4.30 -26.74 -13.65
C TYR A 313 4.54 -28.22 -13.95
N ASP A 314 5.27 -28.92 -13.08
CA ASP A 314 5.24 -30.38 -13.10
C ASP A 314 3.87 -30.91 -12.59
N ASP A 315 3.61 -32.20 -12.71
CA ASP A 315 2.30 -32.79 -12.37
C ASP A 315 1.96 -32.61 -10.88
N HIS A 316 2.97 -32.64 -9.98
CA HIS A 316 2.77 -32.43 -8.54
C HIS A 316 2.47 -30.96 -8.24
N GLN A 317 3.22 -30.05 -8.82
CA GLN A 317 3.01 -28.61 -8.68
C GLN A 317 1.65 -28.19 -9.27
N ARG A 318 1.31 -28.71 -10.44
CA ARG A 318 0.03 -28.40 -11.14
C ARG A 318 -1.16 -28.81 -10.31
N GLU A 319 -1.19 -30.06 -9.81
CA GLU A 319 -2.31 -30.52 -8.97
C GLU A 319 -2.42 -29.67 -7.71
N THR A 320 -1.31 -29.43 -7.03
CA THR A 320 -1.26 -28.63 -5.81
C THR A 320 -1.71 -27.20 -6.06
N TRP A 321 -1.25 -26.57 -7.13
CA TRP A 321 -1.66 -25.21 -7.52
C TRP A 321 -3.15 -25.12 -7.82
N ASN A 322 -3.71 -26.08 -8.57
CA ASN A 322 -5.13 -26.08 -8.89
C ASN A 322 -6.02 -26.24 -7.63
N ILE A 323 -5.60 -27.05 -6.67
CA ILE A 323 -6.28 -27.17 -5.36
C ILE A 323 -6.14 -25.86 -4.57
N PHE A 324 -4.97 -25.23 -4.58
CA PHE A 324 -4.74 -23.93 -3.96
C PHE A 324 -5.65 -22.86 -4.54
N VAL A 325 -5.76 -22.75 -5.86
CA VAL A 325 -6.66 -21.84 -6.56
C VAL A 325 -8.13 -22.09 -6.22
N ALA A 326 -8.54 -23.35 -6.17
CA ALA A 326 -9.91 -23.70 -5.77
C ALA A 326 -10.23 -23.21 -4.34
N ALA A 327 -9.30 -23.44 -3.40
CA ALA A 327 -9.43 -22.95 -2.03
C ALA A 327 -9.42 -21.42 -1.96
N TYR A 328 -8.57 -20.76 -2.76
CA TYR A 328 -8.54 -19.31 -2.89
C TYR A 328 -9.90 -18.75 -3.29
N HIS A 329 -10.49 -19.28 -4.35
CA HIS A 329 -11.82 -18.84 -4.80
C HIS A 329 -12.91 -19.08 -3.75
N ALA A 330 -12.83 -20.17 -2.97
CA ALA A 330 -13.76 -20.38 -1.85
C ALA A 330 -13.62 -19.30 -0.77
N GLY A 331 -12.39 -18.87 -0.48
CA GLY A 331 -12.12 -17.72 0.40
C GLY A 331 -12.68 -16.40 -0.17
N VAL A 332 -12.47 -16.16 -1.47
CA VAL A 332 -13.02 -14.97 -2.18
C VAL A 332 -14.55 -14.91 -2.07
N LEU A 333 -15.24 -16.03 -2.22
CA LEU A 333 -16.70 -16.09 -2.07
C LEU A 333 -17.19 -15.76 -0.65
N ALA A 334 -16.31 -15.83 0.35
CA ALA A 334 -16.60 -15.43 1.72
C ALA A 334 -16.33 -13.95 2.00
N LEU A 335 -15.65 -13.22 1.09
CA LEU A 335 -15.42 -11.78 1.22
C LEU A 335 -16.74 -11.03 1.02
N ARG A 336 -17.24 -10.39 2.06
CA ARG A 336 -18.46 -9.56 2.02
C ARG A 336 -18.53 -8.67 3.26
N ASP A 337 -19.46 -7.74 3.26
CA ASP A 337 -19.77 -6.93 4.44
C ASP A 337 -20.13 -7.82 5.64
N GLY A 338 -19.54 -7.55 6.80
CA GLY A 338 -19.72 -8.29 8.05
C GLY A 338 -18.92 -9.61 8.15
N ALA A 339 -18.18 -10.03 7.13
CA ALA A 339 -17.35 -11.23 7.21
C ALA A 339 -16.14 -11.02 8.12
N THR A 340 -15.76 -12.04 8.86
CA THR A 340 -14.52 -12.05 9.65
C THR A 340 -13.42 -12.81 8.90
N VAL A 341 -12.16 -12.50 9.22
CA VAL A 341 -10.99 -13.20 8.68
C VAL A 341 -11.06 -14.70 8.94
N ASP A 342 -11.57 -15.11 10.11
CA ASP A 342 -11.74 -16.54 10.45
C ASP A 342 -12.79 -17.23 9.56
N GLN A 343 -13.90 -16.57 9.23
CA GLN A 343 -14.89 -17.14 8.29
C GLN A 343 -14.31 -17.31 6.88
N ILE A 344 -13.44 -16.43 6.44
CA ILE A 344 -12.75 -16.55 5.15
C ILE A 344 -11.78 -17.74 5.17
N PHE A 345 -11.03 -17.89 6.28
CA PHE A 345 -10.16 -19.05 6.46
C PHE A 345 -10.93 -20.37 6.52
N ASP A 346 -12.08 -20.39 7.18
CA ASP A 346 -12.93 -21.59 7.26
C ASP A 346 -13.46 -22.00 5.90
N ALA A 347 -13.82 -21.04 5.04
CA ALA A 347 -14.24 -21.31 3.65
C ALA A 347 -13.06 -21.89 2.83
N TRP A 348 -11.87 -21.29 2.90
CA TRP A 348 -10.63 -21.81 2.35
C TRP A 348 -10.35 -23.24 2.78
N ARG A 349 -10.35 -23.47 4.08
CA ARG A 349 -10.10 -24.78 4.70
C ARG A 349 -11.11 -25.84 4.25
N ALA A 350 -12.39 -25.51 4.23
CA ALA A 350 -13.44 -26.43 3.80
C ALA A 350 -13.22 -26.90 2.37
N GLU A 351 -12.77 -26.01 1.48
CA GLU A 351 -12.47 -26.35 0.10
C GLU A 351 -11.26 -27.28 0.01
N LEU A 352 -10.17 -26.98 0.70
CA LEU A 352 -9.01 -27.87 0.75
C LEU A 352 -9.41 -29.30 1.16
N LEU A 353 -10.18 -29.43 2.23
CA LEU A 353 -10.63 -30.74 2.74
C LEU A 353 -11.51 -31.50 1.75
N ARG A 354 -12.30 -30.80 0.91
CA ARG A 354 -13.09 -31.45 -0.16
C ARG A 354 -12.22 -32.18 -1.19
N HIS A 355 -11.01 -31.67 -1.45
CA HIS A 355 -10.06 -32.26 -2.39
C HIS A 355 -9.26 -33.44 -1.81
N ARG A 356 -9.34 -33.68 -0.50
CA ARG A 356 -8.47 -34.67 0.20
C ARG A 356 -8.59 -36.08 -0.37
N ALA A 357 -9.83 -36.54 -0.67
CA ALA A 357 -10.06 -37.90 -1.17
C ALA A 357 -9.67 -38.07 -2.65
N SER A 358 -9.61 -36.99 -3.43
CA SER A 358 -9.30 -37.01 -4.85
C SER A 358 -7.85 -36.67 -5.18
N ALA A 359 -7.09 -36.14 -4.23
CA ALA A 359 -5.68 -35.75 -4.41
C ALA A 359 -4.80 -36.96 -4.76
N LYS A 360 -4.13 -36.88 -5.91
CA LYS A 360 -3.35 -37.99 -6.51
C LYS A 360 -1.89 -37.94 -6.08
N THR A 361 -1.28 -36.76 -6.03
CA THR A 361 0.13 -36.57 -5.73
C THR A 361 0.38 -36.52 -4.23
N VAL A 362 1.61 -36.83 -3.81
CA VAL A 362 2.05 -36.74 -2.42
C VAL A 362 2.04 -35.27 -1.98
N LEU A 363 2.58 -34.38 -2.83
CA LEU A 363 2.65 -32.95 -2.55
C LEU A 363 1.26 -32.36 -2.27
N ALA A 364 0.26 -32.68 -3.11
CA ALA A 364 -1.11 -32.18 -2.93
C ALA A 364 -1.75 -32.68 -1.61
N ARG A 365 -1.52 -33.94 -1.25
CA ARG A 365 -2.01 -34.46 0.05
C ARG A 365 -1.37 -33.78 1.25
N HIS A 366 -0.04 -33.61 1.22
CA HIS A 366 0.69 -32.90 2.28
C HIS A 366 0.25 -31.43 2.36
N ALA A 367 0.02 -30.78 1.22
CA ALA A 367 -0.49 -29.42 1.15
C ALA A 367 -1.86 -29.30 1.83
N ILE A 368 -2.82 -30.17 1.50
CA ILE A 368 -4.15 -30.16 2.10
C ILE A 368 -4.04 -30.37 3.64
N ASP A 369 -3.26 -31.35 4.09
CA ASP A 369 -3.11 -31.65 5.51
C ASP A 369 -2.43 -30.50 6.27
N SER A 370 -1.42 -29.87 5.67
CA SER A 370 -0.72 -28.74 6.27
C SER A 370 -1.56 -27.47 6.29
N TRP A 371 -2.07 -27.04 5.14
CA TRP A 371 -2.70 -25.73 4.96
C TRP A 371 -4.11 -25.64 5.58
N SER A 372 -4.76 -26.77 5.85
CA SER A 372 -6.03 -26.80 6.56
C SER A 372 -5.91 -26.55 8.07
N ASP A 373 -4.71 -26.50 8.64
CA ASP A 373 -4.47 -26.09 10.02
C ASP A 373 -3.84 -24.68 10.03
N ARG A 374 -4.54 -23.71 10.66
CA ARG A 374 -4.09 -22.33 10.79
C ARG A 374 -2.68 -22.21 11.39
N LYS A 375 -2.28 -23.14 12.27
CA LYS A 375 -0.94 -23.14 12.88
C LYS A 375 0.17 -23.38 11.85
N ASN A 376 -0.13 -24.13 10.80
CA ASN A 376 0.80 -24.44 9.71
C ASN A 376 0.72 -23.42 8.57
N ALA A 377 -0.20 -22.46 8.63
CA ALA A 377 -0.39 -21.36 7.69
C ALA A 377 -0.30 -19.99 8.40
N PRO A 378 0.81 -19.68 9.10
CA PRO A 378 0.92 -18.49 9.94
C PRO A 378 0.90 -17.18 9.15
N TYR A 379 1.21 -17.23 7.85
CA TYR A 379 1.28 -16.08 6.94
C TYR A 379 0.08 -15.99 5.99
N TRP A 380 -0.93 -16.87 6.16
CA TRP A 380 -2.20 -16.74 5.47
C TRP A 380 -2.95 -15.53 6.06
N GLN A 381 -3.30 -14.57 5.24
CA GLN A 381 -3.88 -13.33 5.71
C GLN A 381 -4.91 -12.71 4.76
N VAL A 382 -5.67 -11.79 5.33
CA VAL A 382 -6.44 -10.76 4.65
C VAL A 382 -5.97 -9.46 5.28
N HIS A 383 -5.52 -8.51 4.46
CA HIS A 383 -5.13 -7.18 4.95
C HIS A 383 -5.88 -6.08 4.20
N THR A 384 -5.95 -4.89 4.76
CA THR A 384 -6.50 -3.71 4.08
C THR A 384 -5.43 -3.09 3.20
N THR A 385 -5.86 -2.45 2.10
CA THR A 385 -4.95 -1.78 1.17
C THR A 385 -5.58 -0.46 0.72
N ASN A 386 -4.86 0.63 0.94
CA ASN A 386 -5.24 1.97 0.51
C ASN A 386 -3.99 2.82 0.21
N LEU A 387 -3.61 3.76 1.07
CA LEU A 387 -2.34 4.49 1.03
C LEU A 387 -1.19 3.63 1.58
N MET A 388 -1.52 2.55 2.26
CA MET A 388 -0.62 1.60 2.89
C MET A 388 -1.33 0.26 3.08
N ALA A 389 -0.57 -0.80 3.33
CA ALA A 389 -1.10 -2.06 3.81
C ALA A 389 -1.37 -1.97 5.31
N GLY A 390 -2.55 -2.42 5.74
CA GLY A 390 -2.96 -2.40 7.14
C GLY A 390 -3.69 -3.69 7.54
N ARG A 391 -4.18 -3.77 8.78
CA ARG A 391 -4.95 -4.93 9.25
C ARG A 391 -6.43 -4.60 9.35
N PRO A 392 -7.34 -5.53 8.96
CA PRO A 392 -8.75 -5.34 9.22
C PRO A 392 -9.03 -5.24 10.73
N VAL A 393 -9.68 -4.17 11.15
CA VAL A 393 -10.13 -4.01 12.54
C VAL A 393 -11.56 -4.54 12.66
N GLY A 394 -11.71 -5.74 13.20
CA GLY A 394 -13.01 -6.41 13.31
C GLY A 394 -13.52 -6.98 11.97
N PRO A 395 -14.85 -7.16 11.83
CA PRO A 395 -15.45 -7.63 10.57
C PRO A 395 -15.21 -6.66 9.41
N LEU A 396 -15.09 -7.20 8.21
CA LEU A 396 -14.97 -6.41 6.97
C LEU A 396 -16.19 -5.49 6.82
N ARG A 397 -15.97 -4.30 6.28
CA ARG A 397 -17.02 -3.29 6.08
C ARG A 397 -17.22 -2.98 4.62
N LEU A 398 -18.47 -2.72 4.25
CA LEU A 398 -18.83 -2.20 2.93
C LEU A 398 -17.92 -1.02 2.55
N GLY A 399 -17.32 -1.06 1.36
CA GLY A 399 -16.43 -0.02 0.85
C GLY A 399 -14.98 -0.11 1.33
N THR A 400 -14.61 -1.15 2.11
CA THR A 400 -13.20 -1.43 2.43
C THR A 400 -12.53 -2.12 1.25
N THR A 401 -11.29 -1.72 0.93
CA THR A 401 -10.42 -2.48 0.03
C THR A 401 -9.55 -3.41 0.84
N VAL A 402 -9.51 -4.68 0.44
CA VAL A 402 -8.70 -5.71 1.07
C VAL A 402 -7.92 -6.49 0.03
N ASN A 403 -6.77 -6.98 0.44
CA ASN A 403 -6.06 -8.05 -0.24
C ASN A 403 -6.35 -9.37 0.44
N PHE A 404 -6.64 -10.38 -0.34
CA PHE A 404 -6.69 -11.76 0.13
C PHE A 404 -5.40 -12.44 -0.28
N GLU A 405 -4.58 -12.76 0.72
CA GLU A 405 -3.19 -13.15 0.55
C GLU A 405 -2.83 -14.40 1.34
N PRO A 406 -3.17 -15.61 0.87
CA PRO A 406 -2.66 -16.84 1.44
C PRO A 406 -1.20 -17.08 1.00
N ILE A 407 -0.27 -16.93 1.95
CA ILE A 407 1.14 -17.33 1.82
C ILE A 407 1.31 -18.63 2.57
N VAL A 408 1.58 -19.70 1.85
CA VAL A 408 1.73 -21.05 2.42
C VAL A 408 2.93 -21.79 1.82
N SER A 409 3.40 -22.82 2.50
CA SER A 409 4.48 -23.67 2.00
C SER A 409 4.23 -25.12 2.34
N VAL A 410 4.79 -26.02 1.55
CA VAL A 410 4.76 -27.48 1.76
C VAL A 410 5.98 -28.11 1.08
N ASP A 411 6.61 -29.06 1.76
CA ASP A 411 7.75 -29.85 1.24
C ASP A 411 8.84 -28.99 0.57
N GLY A 412 9.15 -27.83 1.14
CA GLY A 412 10.17 -26.91 0.64
C GLY A 412 9.75 -26.07 -0.57
N GLN A 413 8.47 -26.06 -0.96
CA GLN A 413 7.93 -25.22 -2.03
C GLN A 413 6.99 -24.17 -1.45
N GLY A 414 7.08 -22.93 -1.95
CA GLY A 414 6.20 -21.82 -1.57
C GLY A 414 5.05 -21.65 -2.56
N PHE A 415 3.85 -21.39 -2.04
CA PHE A 415 2.63 -21.11 -2.80
C PHE A 415 2.02 -19.82 -2.31
N PHE A 416 1.64 -18.98 -3.24
CA PHE A 416 1.15 -17.64 -3.00
C PHE A 416 0.24 -17.16 -4.13
N LEU A 417 -0.84 -16.55 -3.77
CA LEU A 417 -1.77 -15.89 -4.67
C LEU A 417 -2.41 -14.74 -3.94
N GLU A 418 -2.47 -13.60 -4.58
CA GLU A 418 -3.01 -12.38 -4.02
C GLU A 418 -3.72 -11.55 -5.06
N ASP A 419 -4.86 -10.97 -4.68
CA ASP A 419 -5.60 -9.98 -5.44
C ASP A 419 -6.27 -8.98 -4.52
N MET A 420 -6.51 -7.77 -5.07
CA MET A 420 -7.24 -6.69 -4.39
C MET A 420 -8.74 -6.80 -4.64
N TYR A 421 -9.50 -6.59 -3.58
CA TYR A 421 -10.97 -6.65 -3.61
C TYR A 421 -11.59 -5.44 -2.90
N LEU A 422 -12.59 -4.84 -3.50
CA LEU A 422 -13.48 -3.87 -2.85
C LEU A 422 -14.65 -4.63 -2.24
N ILE A 423 -14.83 -4.53 -0.94
CA ILE A 423 -15.94 -5.19 -0.23
C ILE A 423 -17.27 -4.53 -0.60
N THR A 424 -18.20 -5.33 -1.09
CA THR A 424 -19.58 -4.97 -1.39
C THR A 424 -20.53 -5.60 -0.35
N ARG A 425 -21.83 -5.30 -0.44
CA ARG A 425 -22.83 -5.84 0.47
C ARG A 425 -22.88 -7.37 0.42
N ASP A 426 -22.88 -7.92 -0.78
CA ASP A 426 -23.17 -9.33 -1.03
C ASP A 426 -21.96 -10.13 -1.53
N GLY A 427 -20.77 -9.49 -1.57
CA GLY A 427 -19.54 -10.09 -2.08
C GLY A 427 -18.38 -9.11 -2.11
N ALA A 428 -17.51 -9.26 -3.11
CA ALA A 428 -16.39 -8.38 -3.33
C ALA A 428 -16.10 -8.18 -4.83
N ASP A 429 -15.81 -6.94 -5.22
CA ASP A 429 -15.41 -6.58 -6.58
C ASP A 429 -13.91 -6.72 -6.75
N LEU A 430 -13.44 -7.50 -7.72
CA LEU A 430 -12.03 -7.64 -8.06
C LEU A 430 -11.50 -6.32 -8.66
N LEU A 431 -10.44 -5.77 -8.06
CA LEU A 431 -9.77 -4.56 -8.54
C LEU A 431 -8.62 -4.85 -9.50
N THR A 432 -8.10 -6.09 -9.50
CA THR A 432 -6.94 -6.57 -10.29
C THR A 432 -7.35 -7.56 -11.40
N PRO A 433 -8.32 -7.24 -12.27
CA PRO A 433 -8.78 -8.17 -13.30
C PRO A 433 -7.72 -8.39 -14.38
N GLY A 434 -7.79 -9.56 -15.06
CA GLY A 434 -6.94 -9.87 -16.22
C GLY A 434 -5.67 -10.66 -15.90
N VAL A 435 -5.45 -11.02 -14.64
CA VAL A 435 -4.34 -11.88 -14.23
C VAL A 435 -4.80 -13.34 -14.17
N PRO A 436 -4.04 -14.29 -14.75
CA PRO A 436 -4.43 -15.69 -14.79
C PRO A 436 -4.39 -16.36 -13.41
N TYR A 437 -5.27 -17.36 -13.23
CA TYR A 437 -5.36 -18.19 -12.02
C TYR A 437 -4.98 -19.65 -12.27
N SER A 438 -5.53 -20.28 -13.30
CA SER A 438 -5.28 -21.69 -13.56
C SER A 438 -3.84 -21.92 -13.97
N ALA A 439 -3.32 -23.11 -13.69
CA ALA A 439 -1.98 -23.48 -14.13
C ALA A 439 -1.83 -23.37 -15.66
N GLU A 440 -2.86 -23.74 -16.41
CA GLU A 440 -2.89 -23.65 -17.86
C GLU A 440 -2.81 -22.22 -18.38
N ASP A 441 -3.61 -21.30 -17.79
CA ASP A 441 -3.63 -19.89 -18.18
C ASP A 441 -2.33 -19.18 -17.80
N ILE A 442 -1.72 -19.51 -16.64
CA ILE A 442 -0.42 -18.99 -16.23
C ILE A 442 0.66 -19.43 -17.23
N GLU A 443 0.70 -20.72 -17.58
CA GLU A 443 1.65 -21.23 -18.57
C GLU A 443 1.45 -20.61 -19.96
N ALA A 444 0.22 -20.29 -20.32
CA ALA A 444 -0.08 -19.56 -21.56
C ALA A 444 0.42 -18.12 -21.49
N ALA A 445 0.24 -17.44 -20.36
CA ALA A 445 0.67 -16.07 -20.14
C ALA A 445 2.19 -15.91 -20.04
N MET A 446 2.94 -16.94 -19.69
CA MET A 446 4.41 -16.92 -19.61
C MET A 446 5.12 -17.13 -20.95
N ARG A 447 4.40 -17.47 -22.02
CA ARG A 447 4.95 -17.67 -23.39
C ARG A 447 5.12 -16.33 -24.09
#